data_9dd24688e6087bd718fd0286b22c4e18
#
_entry.id   9dd24688e6087bd718fd0286b22c4e18
#
_cell.length_a   1.000
_cell.length_b   1.000
_cell.length_c   1.000
_cell.angle_alpha   90.00
_cell.angle_beta   90.00
_cell.angle_gamma   90.00
#
_symmetry.space_group_name_H-M   'P 1'
#
loop_
_entity.id
_entity.type
_entity.pdbx_description
1 polymer ?
#
loop_
_entity_poly.entity_id
_entity_poly.type
_entity_poly.pdbx_seq_one_letter_code
_entity_poly.pdbx_strand_id
1 'polypeptide(L)'
;VLLLEMRPLRTTPAHTTEMLAEVVCSNSFGADGAASPAGILKNELRRLDSLILSCADESRVPAGKALAVDREIFSRKVTERLESLPQVAVRREECVSLPEGPVIVATGPLTSPALAAILQRQAGTEYLSFFDAVAPVVVADSIDMSVAFRRGRWGQEEDYINCPFTRERYEAFWNALVAAERALPHDFED
;
A
#
# COMPACT_ATOMS: atom_id res chain seq x y z
N VAL A 1 10.31 21.41 -6.92
CA VAL A 1 9.03 20.66 -6.90
C VAL A 1 8.26 21.04 -5.64
N LEU A 2 6.95 21.30 -5.76
CA LEU A 2 6.05 21.45 -4.62
C LEU A 2 5.32 20.12 -4.44
N LEU A 3 5.42 19.54 -3.24
CA LEU A 3 4.70 18.33 -2.84
C LEU A 3 3.62 18.74 -1.83
N LEU A 4 2.35 18.44 -2.14
CA LEU A 4 1.22 18.67 -1.25
C LEU A 4 0.85 17.36 -0.57
N GLU A 5 0.77 17.36 0.76
CA GLU A 5 0.38 16.21 1.56
C GLU A 5 -0.68 16.65 2.59
N MET A 6 -1.84 16.03 2.57
CA MET A 6 -2.95 16.45 3.43
C MET A 6 -2.74 16.13 4.93
N ARG A 7 -1.90 15.16 5.26
CA ARG A 7 -1.63 14.78 6.65
C ARG A 7 -0.58 15.69 7.30
N PRO A 8 -0.71 16.03 8.56
CA PRO A 8 -1.68 15.52 9.53
C PRO A 8 -3.01 16.28 9.57
N LEU A 9 -3.22 17.32 8.74
CA LEU A 9 -4.43 18.15 8.80
C LEU A 9 -5.71 17.38 8.45
N ARG A 10 -5.57 16.42 7.52
CA ARG A 10 -6.60 15.44 7.19
C ARG A 10 -5.99 14.03 7.12
N THR A 11 -6.70 13.07 7.67
CA THR A 11 -6.33 11.66 7.63
C THR A 11 -7.48 10.84 7.06
N THR A 12 -7.20 9.59 6.69
CA THR A 12 -8.22 8.57 6.39
C THR A 12 -8.16 7.49 7.47
N PRO A 13 -9.20 6.64 7.59
CA PRO A 13 -9.20 5.57 8.60
C PRO A 13 -8.02 4.57 8.47
N ALA A 14 -7.41 4.46 7.31
CA ALA A 14 -6.30 3.55 7.06
C ALA A 14 -4.92 4.15 7.35
N HIS A 15 -4.80 5.47 7.41
CA HIS A 15 -3.54 6.13 7.73
C HIS A 15 -3.37 6.27 9.25
N THR A 16 -2.18 5.95 9.74
CA THR A 16 -1.83 5.99 11.17
C THR A 16 -0.73 6.99 11.48
N THR A 17 -0.04 7.49 10.46
CA THR A 17 1.09 8.42 10.59
C THR A 17 0.91 9.66 9.72
N GLU A 18 1.75 10.67 9.95
CA GLU A 18 1.86 11.85 9.07
C GLU A 18 2.97 11.72 8.02
N MET A 19 3.66 10.58 7.99
CA MET A 19 4.79 10.36 7.09
C MET A 19 4.34 10.21 5.64
N LEU A 20 5.20 10.65 4.72
CA LEU A 20 4.98 10.46 3.29
C LEU A 20 5.07 8.99 2.91
N ALA A 21 4.41 8.61 1.81
CA ALA A 21 4.43 7.26 1.25
C ALA A 21 4.04 6.14 2.24
N GLU A 22 3.14 6.42 3.18
CA GLU A 22 2.60 5.38 4.05
C GLU A 22 1.86 4.34 3.24
N VAL A 23 2.28 3.07 3.35
CA VAL A 23 1.65 1.94 2.65
C VAL A 23 0.45 1.42 3.44
N VAL A 24 -0.75 1.58 2.91
CA VAL A 24 -2.02 1.34 3.61
C VAL A 24 -2.67 0.00 3.28
N CYS A 25 -2.54 -0.49 2.05
CA CYS A 25 -3.16 -1.74 1.61
C CYS A 25 -2.32 -2.96 2.05
N SER A 26 -1.09 -3.01 1.57
CA SER A 26 -0.15 -4.10 1.80
C SER A 26 1.25 -3.50 1.92
N ASN A 27 2.14 -4.19 2.63
CA ASN A 27 3.54 -3.78 2.68
C ASN A 27 4.38 -4.38 1.53
N SER A 28 3.74 -4.99 0.53
CA SER A 28 4.39 -5.65 -0.60
C SER A 28 4.28 -4.82 -1.87
N PHE A 29 5.43 -4.60 -2.51
CA PHE A 29 5.53 -4.04 -3.87
C PHE A 29 5.48 -5.12 -4.95
N GLY A 30 5.07 -6.33 -4.59
CA GLY A 30 4.97 -7.47 -5.52
C GLY A 30 6.31 -8.10 -5.90
N ALA A 31 6.29 -8.94 -6.92
CA ALA A 31 7.46 -9.72 -7.32
C ALA A 31 8.69 -8.86 -7.65
N ASP A 32 9.88 -9.30 -7.18
CA ASP A 32 11.16 -8.61 -7.33
C ASP A 32 12.20 -9.42 -8.14
N GLY A 33 11.83 -10.60 -8.60
CA GLY A 33 12.74 -11.45 -9.38
C GLY A 33 12.89 -10.98 -10.83
N ALA A 34 14.10 -11.08 -11.39
CA ALA A 34 14.39 -10.70 -12.78
C ALA A 34 13.60 -11.49 -13.84
N ALA A 35 12.98 -12.61 -13.46
CA ALA A 35 12.12 -13.40 -14.32
C ALA A 35 10.65 -12.95 -14.36
N SER A 36 10.28 -11.91 -13.61
CA SER A 36 8.92 -11.36 -13.56
C SER A 36 8.87 -9.97 -14.19
N PRO A 37 7.78 -9.60 -14.90
CA PRO A 37 7.65 -8.24 -15.45
C PRO A 37 7.79 -7.14 -14.39
N ALA A 38 7.19 -7.33 -13.22
CA ALA A 38 7.30 -6.38 -12.11
C ALA A 38 8.73 -6.26 -11.56
N GLY A 39 9.49 -7.36 -11.55
CA GLY A 39 10.89 -7.36 -11.14
C GLY A 39 11.80 -6.70 -12.17
N ILE A 40 11.54 -6.90 -13.46
CA ILE A 40 12.26 -6.21 -14.53
C ILE A 40 12.07 -4.70 -14.39
N LEU A 41 10.82 -4.21 -14.27
CA LEU A 41 10.52 -2.80 -14.07
C LEU A 41 11.25 -2.23 -12.84
N LYS A 42 11.24 -2.95 -11.71
CA LYS A 42 11.98 -2.51 -10.52
C LYS A 42 13.49 -2.40 -10.75
N ASN A 43 14.07 -3.34 -11.50
CA ASN A 43 15.48 -3.27 -11.83
C ASN A 43 15.81 -2.08 -12.74
N GLU A 44 14.92 -1.75 -13.67
CA GLU A 44 15.07 -0.53 -14.49
C GLU A 44 14.98 0.72 -13.62
N LEU A 45 14.01 0.81 -12.73
CA LEU A 45 13.87 1.92 -11.79
C LEU A 45 15.06 2.05 -10.84
N ARG A 46 15.66 0.93 -10.39
CA ARG A 46 16.91 0.98 -9.59
C ARG A 46 18.09 1.56 -10.38
N ARG A 47 18.19 1.24 -11.68
CA ARG A 47 19.22 1.83 -12.56
C ARG A 47 19.01 3.34 -12.82
N LEU A 48 17.79 3.82 -12.61
CA LEU A 48 17.43 5.23 -12.69
C LEU A 48 17.49 5.93 -11.32
N ASP A 49 18.14 5.32 -10.34
CA ASP A 49 18.29 5.84 -8.97
C ASP A 49 16.95 6.23 -8.32
N SER A 50 15.91 5.37 -8.49
CA SER A 50 14.60 5.60 -7.88
C SER A 50 14.71 5.72 -6.36
N LEU A 51 14.36 6.89 -5.83
CA LEU A 51 14.29 7.15 -4.40
C LEU A 51 13.39 6.14 -3.68
N ILE A 52 12.23 5.85 -4.25
CA ILE A 52 11.26 4.90 -3.67
C ILE A 52 11.84 3.50 -3.56
N LEU A 53 12.48 2.99 -4.63
CA LEU A 53 13.07 1.65 -4.58
C LEU A 53 14.30 1.58 -3.67
N SER A 54 15.10 2.62 -3.61
CA SER A 54 16.21 2.68 -2.67
C SER A 54 15.72 2.61 -1.22
N CYS A 55 14.68 3.38 -0.87
CA CYS A 55 14.06 3.30 0.45
C CYS A 55 13.43 1.92 0.72
N ALA A 56 12.79 1.32 -0.29
CA ALA A 56 12.19 0.00 -0.16
C ALA A 56 13.23 -1.10 0.06
N ASP A 57 14.33 -1.08 -0.69
CA ASP A 57 15.42 -2.03 -0.52
C ASP A 57 16.09 -1.93 0.87
N GLU A 58 16.21 -0.72 1.42
CA GLU A 58 16.76 -0.48 2.76
C GLU A 58 15.79 -0.82 3.91
N SER A 59 14.51 -0.95 3.64
CA SER A 59 13.47 -1.32 4.61
C SER A 59 12.88 -2.70 4.37
N ARG A 60 13.56 -3.52 3.57
CA ARG A 60 13.12 -4.84 3.16
C ARG A 60 12.89 -5.78 4.34
N VAL A 61 11.79 -6.53 4.28
CA VAL A 61 11.49 -7.65 5.16
C VAL A 61 11.34 -8.94 4.36
N PRO A 62 11.59 -10.11 4.97
CA PRO A 62 11.45 -11.41 4.28
C PRO A 62 10.02 -11.61 3.74
N ALA A 63 9.89 -11.91 2.46
CA ALA A 63 8.62 -12.16 1.78
C ALA A 63 8.80 -13.02 0.51
N GLY A 64 9.68 -14.01 0.52
CA GLY A 64 9.99 -14.88 -0.59
C GLY A 64 10.50 -14.10 -1.81
N LYS A 65 9.80 -14.20 -2.94
CA LYS A 65 10.16 -13.50 -4.19
C LYS A 65 9.61 -12.07 -4.30
N ALA A 66 8.90 -11.59 -3.30
CA ALA A 66 8.36 -10.23 -3.31
C ALA A 66 9.32 -9.23 -2.65
N LEU A 67 9.22 -7.97 -3.06
CA LEU A 67 9.77 -6.85 -2.32
C LEU A 67 8.72 -6.40 -1.32
N ALA A 68 8.88 -6.78 -0.07
CA ALA A 68 8.07 -6.29 1.04
C ALA A 68 8.91 -5.45 1.98
N VAL A 69 8.30 -4.49 2.64
CA VAL A 69 8.98 -3.50 3.48
C VAL A 69 8.38 -3.45 4.88
N ASP A 70 9.20 -3.05 5.85
CA ASP A 70 8.71 -2.50 7.09
C ASP A 70 8.06 -1.14 6.80
N ARG A 71 6.76 -1.01 7.12
CA ARG A 71 5.95 0.16 6.74
C ARG A 71 6.46 1.46 7.35
N GLU A 72 6.84 1.42 8.62
CA GLU A 72 7.29 2.59 9.36
C GLU A 72 8.70 3.02 8.92
N ILE A 73 9.61 2.05 8.79
CA ILE A 73 10.97 2.33 8.32
C ILE A 73 10.93 2.91 6.90
N PHE A 74 10.12 2.32 6.03
CA PHE A 74 9.97 2.79 4.65
C PHE A 74 9.46 4.22 4.58
N SER A 75 8.31 4.51 5.22
CA SER A 75 7.69 5.84 5.19
C SER A 75 8.60 6.90 5.79
N ARG A 76 9.29 6.58 6.90
CA ARG A 76 10.27 7.48 7.52
C ARG A 76 11.40 7.80 6.56
N LYS A 77 12.01 6.78 5.94
CA LYS A 77 13.13 6.99 4.99
C LYS A 77 12.72 7.83 3.78
N VAL A 78 11.53 7.59 3.24
CA VAL A 78 11.01 8.40 2.12
C VAL A 78 10.82 9.85 2.56
N THR A 79 10.23 10.07 3.74
CA THR A 79 10.00 11.41 4.28
C THR A 79 11.32 12.15 4.48
N GLU A 80 12.26 11.55 5.22
CA GLU A 80 13.57 12.15 5.50
C GLU A 80 14.33 12.50 4.21
N ARG A 81 14.32 11.61 3.22
CA ARG A 81 14.99 11.87 1.94
C ARG A 81 14.36 12.99 1.16
N LEU A 82 13.02 13.03 1.07
CA LEU A 82 12.32 14.09 0.34
C LEU A 82 12.51 15.46 1.01
N GLU A 83 12.44 15.51 2.34
CA GLU A 83 12.62 16.75 3.11
C GLU A 83 14.08 17.22 3.09
N SER A 84 15.06 16.35 2.87
CA SER A 84 16.46 16.72 2.71
C SER A 84 16.81 17.33 1.35
N LEU A 85 15.95 17.20 0.33
CA LEU A 85 16.20 17.68 -1.01
C LEU A 85 15.88 19.19 -1.12
N PRO A 86 16.85 20.07 -1.38
CA PRO A 86 16.61 21.52 -1.42
C PRO A 86 15.68 21.96 -2.55
N GLN A 87 15.49 21.13 -3.57
CA GLN A 87 14.57 21.38 -4.68
C GLN A 87 13.14 20.90 -4.41
N VAL A 88 12.86 20.30 -3.26
CA VAL A 88 11.54 19.81 -2.86
C VAL A 88 11.03 20.65 -1.69
N ALA A 89 9.87 21.26 -1.86
CA ALA A 89 9.13 21.92 -0.77
C ALA A 89 7.92 21.05 -0.43
N VAL A 90 7.88 20.54 0.79
CA VAL A 90 6.71 19.83 1.31
C VAL A 90 5.77 20.81 2.00
N ARG A 91 4.52 20.83 1.57
CA ARG A 91 3.48 21.64 2.19
C ARG A 91 2.37 20.73 2.69
N ARG A 92 2.08 20.83 3.99
CA ARG A 92 1.06 20.00 4.66
C ARG A 92 -0.30 20.68 4.52
N GLU A 93 -0.95 20.42 3.39
CA GLU A 93 -2.29 20.93 3.08
C GLU A 93 -3.05 20.00 2.15
N GLU A 94 -4.38 19.99 2.26
CA GLU A 94 -5.23 19.25 1.32
C GLU A 94 -5.28 19.99 -0.03
N CYS A 95 -5.06 19.27 -1.12
CA CYS A 95 -5.20 19.79 -2.47
C CYS A 95 -6.69 19.90 -2.82
N VAL A 96 -7.23 21.11 -2.76
CA VAL A 96 -8.63 21.43 -3.09
C VAL A 96 -8.79 22.15 -4.43
N SER A 97 -7.70 22.40 -5.13
CA SER A 97 -7.65 22.90 -6.51
C SER A 97 -6.35 22.47 -7.15
N LEU A 98 -6.39 22.08 -8.44
CA LEU A 98 -5.16 21.75 -9.14
C LEU A 98 -4.40 23.04 -9.46
N PRO A 99 -3.09 23.10 -9.15
CA PRO A 99 -2.26 24.23 -9.53
C PRO A 99 -2.09 24.31 -11.06
N GLU A 100 -1.70 25.47 -11.56
CA GLU A 100 -1.36 25.63 -12.97
C GLU A 100 -0.05 24.92 -13.31
N GLY A 101 0.03 24.38 -14.54
CA GLY A 101 1.22 23.71 -15.06
C GLY A 101 1.19 22.18 -14.90
N PRO A 102 2.33 21.51 -15.04
CA PRO A 102 2.42 20.06 -14.91
C PRO A 102 2.14 19.58 -13.48
N VAL A 103 1.18 18.68 -13.33
CA VAL A 103 0.78 18.10 -12.04
C VAL A 103 0.86 16.59 -12.11
N ILE A 104 1.40 15.98 -11.07
CA ILE A 104 1.36 14.53 -10.86
C ILE A 104 0.51 14.27 -9.63
N VAL A 105 -0.55 13.48 -9.79
CA VAL A 105 -1.39 13.01 -8.69
C VAL A 105 -0.91 11.62 -8.27
N ALA A 106 -0.39 11.52 -7.06
CA ALA A 106 0.20 10.30 -6.51
C ALA A 106 -0.38 9.99 -5.12
N THR A 107 -1.67 10.27 -4.92
CA THR A 107 -2.36 10.16 -3.63
C THR A 107 -2.74 8.73 -3.25
N GLY A 108 -2.57 7.77 -4.17
CA GLY A 108 -2.89 6.37 -3.92
C GLY A 108 -4.40 6.09 -3.86
N PRO A 109 -4.79 4.95 -3.25
CA PRO A 109 -6.20 4.50 -3.26
C PRO A 109 -7.11 5.32 -2.34
N LEU A 110 -6.57 6.09 -1.41
CA LEU A 110 -7.32 6.86 -0.40
C LEU A 110 -7.26 8.38 -0.68
N THR A 111 -7.51 8.75 -1.91
CA THR A 111 -7.62 10.16 -2.34
C THR A 111 -8.77 10.86 -1.61
N SER A 112 -8.53 12.10 -1.15
CA SER A 112 -9.58 12.85 -0.45
C SER A 112 -10.79 13.11 -1.35
N PRO A 113 -12.01 13.18 -0.78
CA PRO A 113 -13.21 13.45 -1.57
C PRO A 113 -13.15 14.76 -2.36
N ALA A 114 -12.50 15.79 -1.82
CA ALA A 114 -12.34 17.08 -2.49
C ALA A 114 -11.47 16.94 -3.75
N LEU A 115 -10.31 16.27 -3.64
CA LEU A 115 -9.44 16.03 -4.79
C LEU A 115 -10.07 15.06 -5.79
N ALA A 116 -10.74 14.01 -5.32
CA ALA A 116 -11.48 13.07 -6.18
C ALA A 116 -12.52 13.78 -7.07
N ALA A 117 -13.31 14.69 -6.47
CA ALA A 117 -14.29 15.47 -7.23
C ALA A 117 -13.66 16.40 -8.29
N ILE A 118 -12.46 16.91 -8.03
CA ILE A 118 -11.70 17.72 -9.00
C ILE A 118 -11.24 16.84 -10.17
N LEU A 119 -10.66 15.68 -9.83
CA LEU A 119 -10.17 14.73 -10.84
C LEU A 119 -11.29 14.21 -11.74
N GLN A 120 -12.47 13.88 -11.18
CA GLN A 120 -13.65 13.51 -11.93
C GLN A 120 -14.05 14.58 -12.96
N ARG A 121 -14.11 15.83 -12.51
CA ARG A 121 -14.44 16.96 -13.42
C ARG A 121 -13.42 17.16 -14.54
N GLN A 122 -12.12 16.99 -14.22
CA GLN A 122 -11.04 17.11 -15.20
C GLN A 122 -11.00 15.97 -16.20
N ALA A 123 -11.27 14.75 -15.73
CA ALA A 123 -11.31 13.57 -16.60
C ALA A 123 -12.57 13.49 -17.48
N GLY A 124 -13.60 14.25 -17.14
CA GLY A 124 -14.91 14.18 -17.85
C GLY A 124 -15.60 12.83 -17.71
N THR A 125 -15.25 12.06 -16.67
CA THR A 125 -15.83 10.74 -16.40
C THR A 125 -16.71 10.80 -15.16
N GLU A 126 -17.89 10.18 -15.23
CA GLU A 126 -18.75 10.03 -14.05
C GLU A 126 -18.19 9.02 -13.03
N TYR A 127 -17.21 8.21 -13.45
CA TYR A 127 -16.71 7.06 -12.70
C TYR A 127 -15.20 7.17 -12.45
N LEU A 128 -14.83 7.92 -11.45
CA LEU A 128 -13.49 7.81 -10.84
C LEU A 128 -13.67 7.17 -9.47
N SER A 129 -13.41 5.87 -9.38
CA SER A 129 -13.62 5.11 -8.17
C SER A 129 -12.30 4.85 -7.47
N PHE A 130 -12.28 5.12 -6.17
CA PHE A 130 -11.15 4.80 -5.31
C PHE A 130 -11.60 3.72 -4.33
N PHE A 131 -10.94 2.56 -4.38
CA PHE A 131 -11.27 1.44 -3.53
C PHE A 131 -10.43 1.49 -2.25
N ASP A 132 -11.09 1.27 -1.12
CA ASP A 132 -10.39 1.00 0.13
C ASP A 132 -9.82 -0.43 0.07
N ALA A 133 -8.51 -0.52 0.18
CA ALA A 133 -7.79 -1.77 0.06
C ALA A 133 -7.02 -2.10 1.36
N VAL A 134 -7.63 -1.85 2.52
CA VAL A 134 -7.01 -2.18 3.82
C VAL A 134 -6.97 -3.68 3.99
N ALA A 135 -5.76 -4.24 4.04
CA ALA A 135 -5.56 -5.65 4.33
C ALA A 135 -5.79 -5.94 5.84
N PRO A 136 -6.48 -7.02 6.21
CA PRO A 136 -6.58 -7.44 7.59
C PRO A 136 -5.18 -7.68 8.19
N VAL A 137 -4.94 -7.09 9.36
CA VAL A 137 -3.67 -7.25 10.09
C VAL A 137 -3.96 -7.82 11.46
N VAL A 138 -3.18 -8.82 11.87
CA VAL A 138 -3.24 -9.43 13.20
C VAL A 138 -1.94 -9.21 13.95
N VAL A 139 -2.02 -9.13 15.27
CA VAL A 139 -0.82 -9.01 16.12
C VAL A 139 -0.05 -10.33 16.08
N ALA A 140 1.26 -10.28 15.86
CA ALA A 140 2.09 -11.47 15.73
C ALA A 140 1.98 -12.41 16.95
N ASP A 141 1.94 -11.84 18.15
CA ASP A 141 1.82 -12.61 19.41
C ASP A 141 0.46 -13.28 19.59
N SER A 142 -0.55 -12.91 18.78
CA SER A 142 -1.86 -13.57 18.79
C SER A 142 -1.88 -14.86 17.96
N ILE A 143 -0.80 -15.18 17.24
CA ILE A 143 -0.71 -16.37 16.40
C ILE A 143 -0.21 -17.55 17.24
N ASP A 144 -1.02 -18.58 17.34
CA ASP A 144 -0.64 -19.83 18.01
C ASP A 144 0.35 -20.63 17.14
N MET A 145 1.63 -20.42 17.39
CA MET A 145 2.71 -21.11 16.68
C MET A 145 2.85 -22.60 17.03
N SER A 146 2.05 -23.13 17.98
CA SER A 146 1.96 -24.58 18.19
C SER A 146 1.13 -25.28 17.10
N VAL A 147 0.27 -24.52 16.41
CA VAL A 147 -0.60 -24.99 15.32
C VAL A 147 -0.14 -24.41 13.99
N ALA A 148 0.17 -23.11 13.96
CA ALA A 148 0.71 -22.44 12.80
C ALA A 148 2.17 -22.82 12.55
N PHE A 149 2.60 -22.77 11.31
CA PHE A 149 3.97 -23.13 10.92
C PHE A 149 4.51 -22.17 9.85
N ARG A 150 5.83 -22.03 9.81
CA ARG A 150 6.50 -21.25 8.78
C ARG A 150 6.77 -22.11 7.55
N ARG A 151 6.45 -21.59 6.37
CA ARG A 151 6.74 -22.23 5.10
C ARG A 151 6.65 -21.24 3.96
N GLY A 152 7.65 -21.26 3.09
CA GLY A 152 7.63 -20.53 1.82
C GLY A 152 6.89 -21.29 0.73
N ARG A 153 6.57 -20.61 -0.36
CA ARG A 153 6.03 -21.24 -1.58
C ARG A 153 7.17 -21.87 -2.37
N TRP A 154 6.90 -23.00 -3.00
CA TRP A 154 7.82 -23.68 -3.92
C TRP A 154 9.15 -24.16 -3.30
N GLY A 155 9.13 -24.51 -2.01
CA GLY A 155 10.33 -25.04 -1.33
C GLY A 155 11.40 -23.98 -1.04
N GLN A 156 11.01 -22.71 -1.05
CA GLN A 156 11.86 -21.59 -0.70
C GLN A 156 11.79 -21.26 0.81
N GLU A 157 12.50 -20.21 1.23
CA GLU A 157 12.63 -19.75 2.62
C GLU A 157 11.29 -19.71 3.37
N GLU A 158 11.33 -19.90 4.67
CA GLU A 158 10.17 -19.99 5.58
C GLU A 158 9.61 -18.60 5.95
N ASP A 159 9.35 -17.76 4.95
CA ASP A 159 8.99 -16.36 5.13
C ASP A 159 7.51 -16.12 5.50
N TYR A 160 6.67 -17.13 5.32
CA TYR A 160 5.24 -17.02 5.56
C TYR A 160 4.79 -17.88 6.74
N ILE A 161 3.87 -17.33 7.54
CA ILE A 161 3.16 -18.09 8.56
C ILE A 161 1.91 -18.69 7.91
N ASN A 162 1.79 -20.00 8.00
CA ASN A 162 0.66 -20.75 7.47
C ASN A 162 -0.20 -21.23 8.64
N CYS A 163 -1.49 -20.95 8.57
CA CYS A 163 -2.49 -21.39 9.54
C CYS A 163 -3.28 -22.55 8.95
N PRO A 164 -3.01 -23.80 9.36
CA PRO A 164 -3.69 -24.96 8.78
C PRO A 164 -5.15 -25.06 9.27
N PHE A 165 -6.02 -25.51 8.40
CA PHE A 165 -7.38 -25.87 8.73
C PHE A 165 -7.55 -27.39 8.67
N THR A 166 -8.27 -27.98 9.64
CA THR A 166 -8.93 -29.26 9.41
C THR A 166 -10.13 -29.06 8.47
N ARG A 167 -10.65 -30.12 7.87
CA ARG A 167 -11.80 -30.01 6.99
C ARG A 167 -12.99 -29.35 7.69
N GLU A 168 -13.28 -29.75 8.92
CA GLU A 168 -14.40 -29.23 9.72
C GLU A 168 -14.21 -27.71 10.00
N ARG A 169 -13.01 -27.30 10.36
CA ARG A 169 -12.69 -25.88 10.59
C ARG A 169 -12.78 -25.07 9.32
N TYR A 170 -12.34 -25.63 8.18
CA TYR A 170 -12.46 -24.97 6.91
C TYR A 170 -13.92 -24.77 6.50
N GLU A 171 -14.75 -25.82 6.63
CA GLU A 171 -16.18 -25.76 6.32
C GLU A 171 -16.90 -24.74 7.24
N ALA A 172 -16.56 -24.70 8.53
CA ALA A 172 -17.09 -23.70 9.46
C ALA A 172 -16.68 -22.28 9.08
N PHE A 173 -15.41 -22.06 8.75
CA PHE A 173 -14.91 -20.79 8.28
C PHE A 173 -15.59 -20.35 6.97
N TRP A 174 -15.71 -21.27 6.00
CA TRP A 174 -16.36 -20.99 4.73
C TRP A 174 -17.83 -20.59 4.91
N ASN A 175 -18.57 -21.33 5.74
CA ASN A 175 -19.97 -21.03 6.04
C ASN A 175 -20.11 -19.66 6.72
N ALA A 176 -19.24 -19.34 7.69
CA ALA A 176 -19.24 -18.05 8.35
C ALA A 176 -18.93 -16.90 7.38
N LEU A 177 -17.97 -17.10 6.47
CA LEU A 177 -17.59 -16.10 5.47
C LEU A 177 -18.73 -15.85 4.47
N VAL A 178 -19.40 -16.90 4.00
CA VAL A 178 -20.52 -16.76 3.05
C VAL A 178 -21.74 -16.10 3.70
N ALA A 179 -21.96 -16.34 5.01
CA ALA A 179 -23.05 -15.76 5.76
C ALA A 179 -22.72 -14.37 6.37
N ALA A 180 -21.48 -13.92 6.24
CA ALA A 180 -21.07 -12.62 6.79
C ALA A 180 -21.82 -11.46 6.14
N GLU A 181 -22.02 -10.40 6.91
CA GLU A 181 -22.51 -9.13 6.39
C GLU A 181 -21.56 -8.59 5.33
N ARG A 182 -22.10 -8.20 4.18
CA ARG A 182 -21.33 -7.66 3.08
C ARG A 182 -21.37 -6.14 3.13
N ALA A 183 -20.25 -5.51 2.78
CA ALA A 183 -20.30 -4.10 2.42
C ALA A 183 -21.26 -3.94 1.22
N LEU A 184 -22.11 -2.93 1.28
CA LEU A 184 -22.95 -2.60 0.13
C LEU A 184 -22.06 -2.12 -1.01
N PRO A 185 -22.18 -2.71 -2.20
CA PRO A 185 -21.45 -2.22 -3.35
C PRO A 185 -21.88 -0.76 -3.65
N HIS A 186 -20.97 0.02 -4.17
CA HIS A 186 -21.30 1.34 -4.67
C HIS A 186 -22.05 1.20 -6.01
N ASP A 187 -22.87 2.20 -6.37
CA ASP A 187 -23.70 2.18 -7.58
C ASP A 187 -22.95 1.94 -8.90
N PHE A 188 -21.61 2.05 -8.88
CA PHE A 188 -20.74 1.84 -10.03
C PHE A 188 -20.06 0.44 -10.04
N GLU A 189 -20.32 -0.40 -9.06
CA GLU A 189 -19.75 -1.75 -8.93
C GLU A 189 -20.65 -2.86 -9.48
N ASP A 190 -21.82 -2.52 -10.04
CA ASP A 190 -22.79 -3.43 -10.69
C ASP A 190 -22.41 -3.77 -12.14
#